data_085a747b4f62a2b728990df888550938
#
_entry.id   085a747b4f62a2b728990df888550938
#
_cell.length_a   1.000
_cell.length_b   1.000
_cell.length_c   1.000
_cell.angle_alpha   90.00
_cell.angle_beta   90.00
_cell.angle_gamma   90.00
#
_symmetry.space_group_name_H-M   'P 1'
#
loop_
_entity.id
_entity.type
_entity.pdbx_description
1 polymer ?
#
loop_
_entity_poly.entity_id
_entity_poly.type
_entity_poly.pdbx_seq_one_letter_code
_entity_poly.pdbx_strand_id
1 'polypeptide(L)'
;MTIAVIIPVLNEARCIGQTLSHTTTLGFDDLIIVDGGSSDETGAIVELFADRLLAPHSAPTQPPPCIRFLTAPPGRARQLNAGAASSRCDVLLFLHADTHLPMNARQAIATALSDKACVGGRFNVRLDSDRPLARLIGNMMNLRSRWSGIATGDQAIFVRREVFEQIGRFTEMPLMEDIEFTRRLKRAGRLAFLQDQVVTAFRRWEQNGPLRTILLMWTLRFLYWIGVSPYRLQHFYRMVR
;
A
#
# COMPACT_ATOMS: atom_id res chain seq x y z
N MET A 1 2.07 15.34 -14.32
CA MET A 1 1.32 14.52 -13.37
C MET A 1 2.24 14.18 -12.23
N THR A 2 1.91 14.64 -11.04
CA THR A 2 2.65 14.41 -9.80
C THR A 2 2.06 13.22 -9.03
N ILE A 3 2.92 12.44 -8.37
CA ILE A 3 2.53 11.22 -7.66
C ILE A 3 3.08 11.25 -6.23
N ALA A 4 2.20 11.11 -5.25
CA ALA A 4 2.57 10.92 -3.85
C ALA A 4 2.53 9.45 -3.47
N VAL A 5 3.58 8.96 -2.81
CA VAL A 5 3.60 7.64 -2.17
C VAL A 5 3.27 7.82 -0.69
N ILE A 6 2.27 7.10 -0.20
CA ILE A 6 1.79 7.15 1.17
C ILE A 6 2.04 5.80 1.84
N ILE A 7 2.84 5.80 2.91
CA ILE A 7 3.27 4.61 3.63
C ILE A 7 2.77 4.68 5.07
N PRO A 8 1.72 3.93 5.44
CA PRO A 8 1.31 3.79 6.83
C PRO A 8 2.28 2.86 7.56
N VAL A 9 2.76 3.27 8.73
CA VAL A 9 3.68 2.48 9.56
C VAL A 9 3.13 2.29 10.98
N LEU A 10 3.38 1.11 11.55
CA LEU A 10 3.13 0.80 12.95
C LEU A 10 4.06 -0.36 13.36
N ASN A 11 5.13 -0.07 14.08
CA ASN A 11 6.16 -1.03 14.49
C ASN A 11 6.81 -1.76 13.29
N GLU A 12 7.33 -0.97 12.35
CA GLU A 12 7.93 -1.46 11.10
C GLU A 12 9.45 -1.15 10.99
N ALA A 13 10.13 -0.99 12.15
CA ALA A 13 11.56 -0.67 12.21
C ALA A 13 12.44 -1.62 11.37
N ARG A 14 12.03 -2.90 11.21
CA ARG A 14 12.80 -3.92 10.49
C ARG A 14 12.84 -3.72 8.97
N CYS A 15 11.86 -3.05 8.38
CA CYS A 15 11.71 -2.97 6.92
C CYS A 15 11.63 -1.55 6.39
N ILE A 16 11.17 -0.59 7.18
CA ILE A 16 10.91 0.77 6.69
C ILE A 16 12.14 1.43 6.05
N GLY A 17 13.33 1.28 6.63
CA GLY A 17 14.56 1.87 6.09
C GLY A 17 14.90 1.39 4.67
N GLN A 18 14.70 0.10 4.38
CA GLN A 18 14.91 -0.44 3.05
C GLN A 18 13.86 0.06 2.06
N THR A 19 12.60 0.10 2.47
CA THR A 19 11.49 0.61 1.64
C THR A 19 11.69 2.08 1.29
N LEU A 20 12.11 2.92 2.24
CA LEU A 20 12.44 4.32 2.00
C LEU A 20 13.61 4.47 1.02
N SER A 21 14.71 3.77 1.27
CA SER A 21 15.90 3.80 0.41
C SER A 21 15.57 3.41 -1.02
N HIS A 22 14.74 2.39 -1.21
CA HIS A 22 14.29 1.97 -2.53
C HIS A 22 13.34 3.00 -3.17
N THR A 23 12.31 3.45 -2.45
CA THR A 23 11.26 4.30 -3.01
C THR A 23 11.78 5.67 -3.43
N THR A 24 12.77 6.23 -2.73
CA THR A 24 13.39 7.53 -3.08
C THR A 24 14.15 7.51 -4.40
N THR A 25 14.58 6.35 -4.89
CA THR A 25 15.25 6.23 -6.20
C THR A 25 14.29 6.19 -7.39
N LEU A 26 12.98 6.09 -7.14
CA LEU A 26 11.98 5.88 -8.20
C LEU A 26 11.39 7.17 -8.79
N GLY A 27 11.84 8.35 -8.33
CA GLY A 27 11.49 9.65 -8.90
C GLY A 27 10.04 10.09 -8.62
N PHE A 28 9.43 9.65 -7.52
CA PHE A 28 8.14 10.17 -7.04
C PHE A 28 8.29 11.59 -6.50
N ASP A 29 7.18 12.34 -6.48
CA ASP A 29 7.20 13.76 -6.12
C ASP A 29 7.09 13.96 -4.58
N ASP A 30 6.18 13.23 -3.92
CA ASP A 30 6.01 13.21 -2.47
C ASP A 30 6.21 11.80 -1.92
N LEU A 31 6.88 11.68 -0.77
CA LEU A 31 6.98 10.46 0.03
C LEU A 31 6.49 10.76 1.44
N ILE A 32 5.32 10.24 1.80
CA ILE A 32 4.62 10.58 3.03
C ILE A 32 4.52 9.33 3.90
N ILE A 33 5.21 9.36 5.02
CA ILE A 33 5.19 8.30 6.02
C ILE A 33 4.24 8.73 7.13
N VAL A 34 3.28 7.87 7.47
CA VAL A 34 2.29 8.18 8.50
C VAL A 34 2.37 7.14 9.61
N ASP A 35 2.85 7.55 10.77
CA ASP A 35 2.98 6.70 11.94
C ASP A 35 1.67 6.62 12.74
N GLY A 36 1.25 5.40 13.05
CA GLY A 36 0.06 5.10 13.86
C GLY A 36 0.33 4.98 15.35
N GLY A 37 1.46 5.51 15.84
CA GLY A 37 1.89 5.42 17.22
C GLY A 37 2.82 4.22 17.47
N SER A 38 3.89 4.09 16.69
CA SER A 38 4.91 3.07 16.87
C SER A 38 5.60 3.21 18.23
N SER A 39 5.90 2.06 18.83
CA SER A 39 6.64 1.96 20.10
C SER A 39 8.06 1.43 19.94
N ASP A 40 8.44 1.08 18.70
CA ASP A 40 9.78 0.64 18.33
C ASP A 40 10.58 1.79 17.66
N GLU A 41 11.71 1.49 17.07
CA GLU A 41 12.60 2.46 16.43
C GLU A 41 12.09 3.00 15.07
N THR A 42 10.84 2.70 14.66
CA THR A 42 10.29 3.11 13.35
C THR A 42 10.41 4.61 13.13
N GLY A 43 9.98 5.43 14.11
CA GLY A 43 10.04 6.90 14.01
C GLY A 43 11.47 7.42 13.86
N ALA A 44 12.38 6.96 14.71
CA ALA A 44 13.79 7.37 14.68
C ALA A 44 14.46 7.02 13.34
N ILE A 45 14.15 5.85 12.76
CA ILE A 45 14.65 5.45 11.44
C ILE A 45 14.16 6.39 10.35
N VAL A 46 12.88 6.77 10.36
CA VAL A 46 12.30 7.66 9.37
C VAL A 46 12.90 9.07 9.47
N GLU A 47 13.03 9.62 10.67
CA GLU A 47 13.63 10.94 10.91
C GLU A 47 15.09 10.98 10.45
N LEU A 48 15.89 10.00 10.86
CA LEU A 48 17.29 9.89 10.44
C LEU A 48 17.43 9.76 8.91
N PHE A 49 16.51 9.07 8.26
CA PHE A 49 16.49 8.94 6.81
C PHE A 49 16.16 10.27 6.12
N ALA A 50 15.18 11.03 6.63
CA ALA A 50 14.82 12.34 6.11
C ALA A 50 15.99 13.32 6.23
N ASP A 51 16.65 13.36 7.38
CA ASP A 51 17.82 14.23 7.62
C ASP A 51 18.98 13.92 6.67
N ARG A 52 19.26 12.65 6.41
CA ARG A 52 20.33 12.23 5.47
C ARG A 52 20.05 12.67 4.04
N LEU A 53 18.81 12.68 3.59
CA LEU A 53 18.47 13.13 2.25
C LEU A 53 18.53 14.66 2.09
N LEU A 54 18.33 15.39 3.16
CA LEU A 54 18.45 16.86 3.18
C LEU A 54 19.92 17.30 3.30
N ALA A 55 20.83 16.41 3.68
CA ALA A 55 22.25 16.72 3.77
C ALA A 55 22.86 16.96 2.36
N PRO A 56 23.70 17.99 2.17
CA PRO A 56 24.24 18.38 0.87
C PRO A 56 25.37 17.42 0.42
N HIS A 57 25.01 16.18 0.13
CA HIS A 57 25.95 15.15 -0.34
C HIS A 57 25.62 14.78 -1.79
N SER A 58 26.39 15.30 -2.74
CA SER A 58 26.38 15.01 -4.19
C SER A 58 25.07 15.42 -4.90
N ALA A 59 25.16 16.19 -5.96
CA ALA A 59 24.01 16.57 -6.78
C ALA A 59 23.30 15.32 -7.32
N PRO A 60 22.10 14.98 -6.82
CA PRO A 60 21.37 13.82 -7.33
C PRO A 60 20.98 14.09 -8.78
N THR A 61 21.00 13.05 -9.62
CA THR A 61 20.58 13.13 -11.04
C THR A 61 19.09 13.48 -11.20
N GLN A 62 18.31 13.33 -10.12
CA GLN A 62 16.91 13.78 -10.03
C GLN A 62 16.69 14.45 -8.67
N PRO A 63 15.78 15.48 -8.60
CA PRO A 63 15.44 16.06 -7.31
C PRO A 63 14.85 14.99 -6.39
N PRO A 64 15.28 14.95 -5.11
CA PRO A 64 14.72 14.01 -4.16
C PRO A 64 13.23 14.31 -3.93
N PRO A 65 12.41 13.31 -3.59
CA PRO A 65 11.02 13.52 -3.23
C PRO A 65 10.90 14.43 -2.00
N CYS A 66 9.82 15.19 -1.90
CA CYS A 66 9.48 15.86 -0.66
C CYS A 66 9.08 14.82 0.37
N ILE A 67 9.93 14.60 1.40
CA ILE A 67 9.65 13.64 2.47
C ILE A 67 8.90 14.32 3.58
N ARG A 68 7.81 13.68 4.03
CA ARG A 68 7.01 14.12 5.18
C ARG A 68 6.81 12.94 6.14
N PHE A 69 7.06 13.20 7.42
CA PHE A 69 6.74 12.28 8.48
C PHE A 69 5.60 12.85 9.32
N LEU A 70 4.51 12.11 9.45
CA LEU A 70 3.28 12.53 10.12
C LEU A 70 2.89 11.49 11.15
N THR A 71 2.22 11.94 12.20
CA THR A 71 1.55 11.05 13.16
C THR A 71 0.04 11.09 12.94
N ALA A 72 -0.63 9.96 13.09
CA ALA A 72 -2.08 9.84 13.04
C ALA A 72 -2.57 8.85 14.11
N PRO A 73 -3.84 8.92 14.51
CA PRO A 73 -4.41 7.90 15.38
C PRO A 73 -4.25 6.49 14.76
N PRO A 74 -4.03 5.45 15.58
CA PRO A 74 -3.84 4.09 15.08
C PRO A 74 -5.03 3.62 14.24
N GLY A 75 -4.72 3.01 13.11
CA GLY A 75 -5.71 2.52 12.17
C GLY A 75 -5.32 2.85 10.73
N ARG A 76 -5.14 1.80 9.92
CA ARG A 76 -4.59 1.90 8.58
C ARG A 76 -5.35 2.91 7.69
N ALA A 77 -6.70 2.86 7.68
CA ALA A 77 -7.52 3.81 6.94
C ALA A 77 -7.27 5.27 7.38
N ARG A 78 -7.14 5.51 8.68
CA ARG A 78 -6.84 6.85 9.24
C ARG A 78 -5.48 7.36 8.79
N GLN A 79 -4.46 6.52 8.87
CA GLN A 79 -3.10 6.85 8.43
C GLN A 79 -3.07 7.15 6.93
N LEU A 80 -3.70 6.32 6.09
CA LEU A 80 -3.79 6.54 4.64
C LEU A 80 -4.53 7.83 4.30
N ASN A 81 -5.63 8.13 4.98
CA ASN A 81 -6.39 9.35 4.80
C ASN A 81 -5.59 10.59 5.24
N ALA A 82 -4.88 10.53 6.37
CA ALA A 82 -4.03 11.61 6.85
C ALA A 82 -2.90 11.91 5.87
N GLY A 83 -2.23 10.88 5.36
CA GLY A 83 -1.20 11.02 4.32
C GLY A 83 -1.76 11.63 3.04
N ALA A 84 -2.92 11.15 2.58
CA ALA A 84 -3.57 11.71 1.40
C ALA A 84 -3.93 13.20 1.56
N ALA A 85 -4.41 13.59 2.73
CA ALA A 85 -4.77 14.98 3.03
C ALA A 85 -3.55 15.92 3.07
N SER A 86 -2.36 15.41 3.39
CA SER A 86 -1.14 16.22 3.48
C SER A 86 -0.48 16.50 2.12
N SER A 87 -0.80 15.74 1.06
CA SER A 87 -0.23 15.92 -0.27
C SER A 87 -1.15 16.75 -1.18
N ARG A 88 -0.57 17.34 -2.22
CA ARG A 88 -1.28 18.02 -3.30
C ARG A 88 -1.05 17.37 -4.67
N CYS A 89 -0.39 16.22 -4.70
CA CYS A 89 -0.12 15.49 -5.95
C CYS A 89 -1.39 15.04 -6.66
N ASP A 90 -1.33 14.91 -7.98
CA ASP A 90 -2.47 14.49 -8.82
C ASP A 90 -2.90 13.05 -8.57
N VAL A 91 -1.95 12.21 -8.16
CA VAL A 91 -2.13 10.77 -7.93
C VAL A 91 -1.62 10.38 -6.56
N LEU A 92 -2.36 9.51 -5.90
CA LEU A 92 -2.02 8.90 -4.61
C LEU A 92 -1.70 7.43 -4.84
N LEU A 93 -0.54 6.99 -4.36
CA LEU A 93 -0.09 5.59 -4.35
C LEU A 93 0.04 5.13 -2.90
N PHE A 94 -0.68 4.10 -2.53
CA PHE A 94 -0.69 3.54 -1.18
C PHE A 94 0.21 2.31 -1.12
N LEU A 95 1.29 2.39 -0.36
CA LEU A 95 2.34 1.38 -0.29
C LEU A 95 2.50 0.85 1.13
N HIS A 96 2.68 -0.46 1.30
CA HIS A 96 3.03 -1.03 2.60
C HIS A 96 4.50 -0.79 2.96
N ALA A 97 4.79 -0.73 4.25
CA ALA A 97 6.14 -0.52 4.77
C ALA A 97 7.14 -1.65 4.42
N ASP A 98 6.64 -2.82 4.06
CA ASP A 98 7.41 -4.02 3.69
C ASP A 98 7.29 -4.39 2.20
N THR A 99 6.94 -3.42 1.36
CA THR A 99 6.68 -3.64 -0.07
C THR A 99 7.57 -2.76 -0.93
N HIS A 100 8.23 -3.36 -1.91
CA HIS A 100 9.08 -2.68 -2.88
C HIS A 100 8.39 -2.58 -4.24
N LEU A 101 8.38 -1.36 -4.78
CA LEU A 101 7.83 -1.07 -6.12
C LEU A 101 8.81 -1.51 -7.22
N PRO A 102 8.36 -1.84 -8.44
CA PRO A 102 9.26 -2.04 -9.58
C PRO A 102 9.92 -0.72 -9.99
N MET A 103 11.11 -0.79 -10.58
CA MET A 103 11.91 0.39 -10.97
C MET A 103 11.18 1.33 -11.92
N ASN A 104 10.29 0.82 -12.75
CA ASN A 104 9.46 1.59 -13.69
C ASN A 104 8.11 2.01 -13.10
N ALA A 105 7.89 1.89 -11.78
CA ALA A 105 6.58 2.10 -11.15
C ALA A 105 5.94 3.45 -11.50
N ARG A 106 6.72 4.55 -11.42
CA ARG A 106 6.24 5.89 -11.76
C ARG A 106 5.76 5.97 -13.20
N GLN A 107 6.55 5.42 -14.14
CA GLN A 107 6.22 5.41 -15.56
C GLN A 107 4.99 4.53 -15.87
N ALA A 108 4.89 3.36 -15.22
CA ALA A 108 3.76 2.45 -15.40
C ALA A 108 2.44 3.08 -14.95
N ILE A 109 2.43 3.79 -13.81
CA ILE A 109 1.28 4.56 -13.34
C ILE A 109 0.95 5.69 -14.33
N ALA A 110 1.96 6.47 -14.76
CA ALA A 110 1.76 7.56 -15.70
C ALA A 110 1.14 7.09 -17.02
N THR A 111 1.64 6.00 -17.56
CA THR A 111 1.12 5.38 -18.79
C THR A 111 -0.32 4.89 -18.61
N ALA A 112 -0.62 4.21 -17.49
CA ALA A 112 -1.98 3.74 -17.21
C ALA A 112 -2.99 4.87 -17.07
N LEU A 113 -2.59 5.98 -16.46
CA LEU A 113 -3.43 7.15 -16.23
C LEU A 113 -3.39 8.18 -17.37
N SER A 114 -2.66 7.94 -18.46
CA SER A 114 -2.77 8.76 -19.69
C SER A 114 -4.16 8.66 -20.32
N ASP A 115 -4.83 7.52 -20.15
CA ASP A 115 -6.24 7.38 -20.45
C ASP A 115 -7.09 8.01 -19.31
N LYS A 116 -7.86 9.04 -19.68
CA LYS A 116 -8.75 9.75 -18.74
C LYS A 116 -9.86 8.86 -18.15
N ALA A 117 -10.28 7.81 -18.86
CA ALA A 117 -11.26 6.85 -18.36
C ALA A 117 -10.70 5.96 -17.23
N CYS A 118 -9.36 5.87 -17.10
CA CYS A 118 -8.71 5.14 -16.04
C CYS A 118 -8.62 6.00 -14.77
N VAL A 119 -9.31 5.59 -13.71
CA VAL A 119 -9.41 6.33 -12.45
C VAL A 119 -8.35 5.93 -11.43
N GLY A 120 -7.73 4.78 -11.60
CA GLY A 120 -6.73 4.21 -10.70
C GLY A 120 -6.39 2.77 -11.08
N GLY A 121 -5.71 2.08 -10.19
CA GLY A 121 -5.32 0.70 -10.46
C GLY A 121 -4.48 0.08 -9.34
N ARG A 122 -3.79 -0.99 -9.70
CA ARG A 122 -2.90 -1.71 -8.79
C ARG A 122 -1.79 -2.42 -9.58
N PHE A 123 -0.73 -2.78 -8.88
CA PHE A 123 0.32 -3.64 -9.39
C PHE A 123 -0.01 -5.13 -9.18
N ASN A 124 0.60 -6.02 -9.95
CA ASN A 124 0.68 -7.42 -9.55
C ASN A 124 1.57 -7.54 -8.29
N VAL A 125 1.33 -8.57 -7.49
CA VAL A 125 2.15 -8.85 -6.31
C VAL A 125 2.98 -10.11 -6.52
N ARG A 126 4.23 -10.06 -6.08
CA ARG A 126 5.12 -11.20 -5.88
C ARG A 126 5.55 -11.23 -4.41
N LEU A 127 5.55 -12.41 -3.81
CA LEU A 127 6.07 -12.58 -2.46
C LEU A 127 7.59 -12.73 -2.51
N ASP A 128 8.28 -12.17 -1.53
CA ASP A 128 9.74 -12.23 -1.40
C ASP A 128 10.18 -13.62 -0.91
N SER A 129 10.02 -14.61 -1.80
CA SER A 129 10.44 -15.99 -1.56
C SER A 129 10.47 -16.78 -2.86
N ASP A 130 11.50 -17.62 -3.04
CA ASP A 130 11.62 -18.50 -4.20
C ASP A 130 10.83 -19.80 -4.07
N ARG A 131 10.19 -20.04 -2.93
CA ARG A 131 9.39 -21.24 -2.69
C ARG A 131 8.24 -21.33 -3.70
N PRO A 132 7.97 -22.51 -4.29
CA PRO A 132 6.86 -22.69 -5.24
C PRO A 132 5.51 -22.26 -4.66
N LEU A 133 5.30 -22.46 -3.36
CA LEU A 133 4.09 -22.04 -2.67
C LEU A 133 3.92 -20.52 -2.63
N ALA A 134 5.00 -19.74 -2.44
CA ALA A 134 4.96 -18.29 -2.48
C ALA A 134 4.55 -17.79 -3.88
N ARG A 135 5.10 -18.40 -4.93
CA ARG A 135 4.73 -18.09 -6.33
C ARG A 135 3.26 -18.42 -6.59
N LEU A 136 2.77 -19.56 -6.11
CA LEU A 136 1.36 -19.94 -6.25
C LEU A 136 0.45 -18.94 -5.56
N ILE A 137 0.75 -18.56 -4.31
CA ILE A 137 -0.04 -17.58 -3.55
C ILE A 137 -0.08 -16.25 -4.28
N GLY A 138 1.06 -15.70 -4.72
CA GLY A 138 1.12 -14.45 -5.49
C GLY A 138 0.28 -14.50 -6.76
N ASN A 139 0.37 -15.59 -7.52
CA ASN A 139 -0.44 -15.80 -8.74
C ASN A 139 -1.94 -15.86 -8.42
N MET A 140 -2.34 -16.55 -7.36
CA MET A 140 -3.74 -16.60 -6.93
C MET A 140 -4.26 -15.21 -6.48
N MET A 141 -3.45 -14.43 -5.78
CA MET A 141 -3.79 -13.06 -5.39
C MET A 141 -4.02 -12.19 -6.63
N ASN A 142 -3.14 -12.27 -7.62
CA ASN A 142 -3.23 -11.53 -8.87
C ASN A 142 -4.44 -11.93 -9.71
N LEU A 143 -4.67 -13.24 -9.87
CA LEU A 143 -5.82 -13.79 -10.61
C LEU A 143 -7.14 -13.37 -9.96
N ARG A 144 -7.27 -13.54 -8.65
CA ARG A 144 -8.45 -13.11 -7.90
C ARG A 144 -8.72 -11.62 -8.09
N SER A 145 -7.69 -10.79 -7.93
CA SER A 145 -7.81 -9.34 -8.07
C SER A 145 -8.23 -8.93 -9.49
N ARG A 146 -7.69 -9.60 -10.51
CA ARG A 146 -8.05 -9.35 -11.90
C ARG A 146 -9.52 -9.73 -12.18
N TRP A 147 -9.97 -10.86 -11.67
CA TRP A 147 -11.34 -11.33 -11.86
C TRP A 147 -12.37 -10.49 -11.11
N SER A 148 -12.11 -10.22 -9.84
CA SER A 148 -13.07 -9.50 -8.99
C SER A 148 -13.04 -7.98 -9.21
N GLY A 149 -11.93 -7.44 -9.72
CA GLY A 149 -11.66 -6.00 -9.75
C GLY A 149 -11.35 -5.44 -8.35
N ILE A 150 -11.11 -6.31 -7.35
CA ILE A 150 -10.82 -5.91 -5.97
C ILE A 150 -9.33 -6.10 -5.68
N ALA A 151 -8.65 -5.02 -5.37
CA ALA A 151 -7.26 -5.02 -4.92
C ALA A 151 -7.16 -5.09 -3.39
N THR A 152 -6.02 -5.55 -2.92
CA THR A 152 -5.62 -5.48 -1.52
C THR A 152 -4.40 -4.59 -1.37
N GLY A 153 -4.16 -4.09 -0.18
CA GLY A 153 -3.08 -3.15 0.09
C GLY A 153 -1.69 -3.66 -0.32
N ASP A 154 -1.47 -4.99 -0.31
CA ASP A 154 -0.22 -5.63 -0.78
C ASP A 154 0.06 -5.40 -2.28
N GLN A 155 -0.92 -4.91 -3.04
CA GLN A 155 -0.83 -4.69 -4.48
C GLN A 155 -0.54 -3.23 -4.86
N ALA A 156 -0.16 -2.39 -3.91
CA ALA A 156 0.15 -0.98 -4.11
C ALA A 156 -0.91 -0.27 -4.98
N ILE A 157 -2.04 0.06 -4.35
CA ILE A 157 -3.19 0.69 -5.01
C ILE A 157 -2.83 2.13 -5.33
N PHE A 158 -3.10 2.57 -6.56
CA PHE A 158 -2.99 3.96 -6.96
C PHE A 158 -4.32 4.50 -7.49
N VAL A 159 -4.54 5.79 -7.31
CA VAL A 159 -5.81 6.44 -7.65
C VAL A 159 -5.60 7.93 -7.96
N ARG A 160 -6.36 8.49 -8.89
CA ARG A 160 -6.43 9.94 -9.07
C ARG A 160 -6.96 10.59 -7.80
N ARG A 161 -6.32 11.67 -7.35
CA ARG A 161 -6.74 12.40 -6.15
C ARG A 161 -8.20 12.82 -6.22
N GLU A 162 -8.63 13.43 -7.34
CA GLU A 162 -10.02 13.87 -7.53
C GLU A 162 -11.02 12.73 -7.31
N VAL A 163 -10.73 11.54 -7.83
CA VAL A 163 -11.58 10.35 -7.66
C VAL A 163 -11.54 9.86 -6.21
N PHE A 164 -10.34 9.85 -5.58
CA PHE A 164 -10.19 9.48 -4.17
C PHE A 164 -11.08 10.32 -3.25
N GLU A 165 -11.10 11.64 -3.46
CA GLU A 165 -11.94 12.57 -2.72
C GLU A 165 -13.43 12.36 -3.05
N GLN A 166 -13.76 12.25 -4.33
CA GLN A 166 -15.13 12.08 -4.82
C GLN A 166 -15.80 10.82 -4.26
N ILE A 167 -15.08 9.70 -4.19
CA ILE A 167 -15.63 8.44 -3.65
C ILE A 167 -15.61 8.37 -2.12
N GLY A 168 -15.13 9.41 -1.42
CA GLY A 168 -15.17 9.53 0.04
C GLY A 168 -14.01 8.86 0.75
N ARG A 169 -12.81 8.79 0.15
CA ARG A 169 -11.57 8.33 0.78
C ARG A 169 -11.67 6.88 1.30
N PHE A 170 -10.72 6.44 2.14
CA PHE A 170 -10.87 5.17 2.87
C PHE A 170 -11.89 5.30 3.99
N THR A 171 -12.83 4.37 4.07
CA THR A 171 -13.72 4.27 5.23
C THR A 171 -12.94 3.85 6.47
N GLU A 172 -13.10 4.57 7.57
CA GLU A 172 -12.42 4.28 8.82
C GLU A 172 -12.99 3.01 9.45
N MET A 173 -12.41 1.89 9.10
CA MET A 173 -12.73 0.58 9.65
C MET A 173 -11.46 -0.18 10.02
N PRO A 174 -11.55 -1.11 10.98
CA PRO A 174 -10.36 -1.77 11.51
C PRO A 174 -9.77 -2.84 10.60
N LEU A 175 -10.53 -3.32 9.62
CA LEU A 175 -10.14 -4.37 8.68
C LEU A 175 -10.99 -4.27 7.42
N MET A 176 -10.47 -4.71 6.26
CA MET A 176 -11.15 -4.71 4.95
C MET A 176 -11.34 -3.33 4.30
N GLU A 177 -10.65 -2.30 4.77
CA GLU A 177 -10.69 -0.94 4.23
C GLU A 177 -10.27 -0.88 2.75
N ASP A 178 -9.30 -1.71 2.35
CA ASP A 178 -8.80 -1.83 0.97
C ASP A 178 -9.85 -2.48 0.04
N ILE A 179 -10.54 -3.51 0.50
CA ILE A 179 -11.60 -4.20 -0.23
C ILE A 179 -12.80 -3.25 -0.42
N GLU A 180 -13.18 -2.56 0.64
CA GLU A 180 -14.29 -1.59 0.62
C GLU A 180 -13.96 -0.43 -0.34
N PHE A 181 -12.78 0.15 -0.21
CA PHE A 181 -12.30 1.24 -1.05
C PHE A 181 -12.26 0.83 -2.53
N THR A 182 -11.65 -0.30 -2.86
CA THR A 182 -11.54 -0.74 -4.26
C THR A 182 -12.89 -1.14 -4.85
N ARG A 183 -13.87 -1.56 -4.03
CA ARG A 183 -15.25 -1.77 -4.48
C ARG A 183 -15.90 -0.46 -4.94
N ARG A 184 -15.70 0.65 -4.21
CA ARG A 184 -16.17 1.98 -4.65
C ARG A 184 -15.39 2.48 -5.84
N LEU A 185 -14.07 2.35 -5.82
CA LEU A 185 -13.20 2.78 -6.91
C LEU A 185 -13.56 2.10 -8.24
N LYS A 186 -13.84 0.79 -8.22
CA LYS A 186 -14.31 0.03 -9.40
C LYS A 186 -15.62 0.59 -10.01
N ARG A 187 -16.47 1.21 -9.19
CA ARG A 187 -17.73 1.82 -9.67
C ARG A 187 -17.52 3.22 -10.22
N ALA A 188 -16.43 3.88 -9.84
CA ALA A 188 -16.10 5.24 -10.29
C ALA A 188 -15.51 5.28 -11.70
N GLY A 189 -14.93 4.17 -12.19
CA GLY A 189 -14.36 4.13 -13.54
C GLY A 189 -13.51 2.89 -13.80
N ARG A 190 -12.77 2.91 -14.91
CA ARG A 190 -11.89 1.82 -15.32
C ARG A 190 -10.66 1.74 -14.41
N LEU A 191 -10.29 0.51 -14.03
CA LEU A 191 -9.07 0.23 -13.26
C LEU A 191 -7.98 -0.38 -14.14
N ALA A 192 -6.75 0.06 -13.94
CA ALA A 192 -5.56 -0.53 -14.55
C ALA A 192 -5.04 -1.68 -13.66
N PHE A 193 -4.84 -2.84 -14.26
CA PHE A 193 -4.20 -4.00 -13.62
C PHE A 193 -2.81 -4.17 -14.23
N LEU A 194 -1.82 -3.46 -13.63
CA LEU A 194 -0.45 -3.47 -14.11
C LEU A 194 0.16 -4.87 -13.99
N GLN A 195 0.93 -5.26 -15.00
CA GLN A 195 1.65 -6.54 -14.99
C GLN A 195 2.95 -6.46 -14.19
N ASP A 196 3.48 -5.25 -14.04
CA ASP A 196 4.63 -4.95 -13.21
C ASP A 196 4.35 -5.40 -11.78
N GLN A 197 5.37 -5.99 -11.14
CA GLN A 197 5.20 -6.65 -9.85
C GLN A 197 5.81 -5.82 -8.72
N VAL A 198 5.04 -5.59 -7.69
CA VAL A 198 5.58 -5.22 -6.38
C VAL A 198 6.05 -6.47 -5.65
N VAL A 199 7.08 -6.32 -4.85
CA VAL A 199 7.62 -7.41 -4.02
C VAL A 199 7.29 -7.12 -2.57
N THR A 200 6.51 -7.99 -1.93
CA THR A 200 6.10 -7.86 -0.53
C THR A 200 6.59 -9.03 0.32
N ALA A 201 6.79 -8.79 1.61
CA ALA A 201 7.38 -9.76 2.51
C ALA A 201 6.55 -11.04 2.66
N PHE A 202 7.21 -12.20 2.49
CA PHE A 202 6.61 -13.52 2.72
C PHE A 202 6.62 -13.91 4.21
N ARG A 203 7.35 -13.17 5.06
CA ARG A 203 7.58 -13.47 6.48
C ARG A 203 6.31 -13.81 7.26
N ARG A 204 5.22 -13.04 7.07
CA ARG A 204 3.94 -13.29 7.75
C ARG A 204 3.37 -14.67 7.45
N TRP A 205 3.53 -15.12 6.21
CA TRP A 205 3.09 -16.44 5.76
C TRP A 205 3.93 -17.57 6.37
N GLU A 206 5.24 -17.32 6.53
CA GLU A 206 6.14 -18.29 7.15
C GLU A 206 5.85 -18.47 8.64
N GLN A 207 5.66 -17.37 9.37
CA GLN A 207 5.43 -17.38 10.81
C GLN A 207 4.11 -18.06 11.19
N ASN A 208 3.03 -17.82 10.45
CA ASN A 208 1.69 -18.31 10.77
C ASN A 208 1.31 -19.58 10.03
N GLY A 209 2.15 -20.08 9.15
CA GLY A 209 1.87 -21.18 8.24
C GLY A 209 1.02 -20.75 7.03
N PRO A 210 1.48 -21.03 5.79
CA PRO A 210 0.83 -20.54 4.57
C PRO A 210 -0.63 -21.00 4.43
N LEU A 211 -0.92 -22.28 4.68
CA LEU A 211 -2.28 -22.83 4.55
C LEU A 211 -3.24 -22.21 5.55
N ARG A 212 -2.80 -22.06 6.80
CA ARG A 212 -3.61 -21.42 7.86
C ARG A 212 -3.91 -19.97 7.49
N THR A 213 -2.92 -19.24 6.98
CA THR A 213 -3.09 -17.84 6.55
C THR A 213 -4.06 -17.73 5.37
N ILE A 214 -3.97 -18.62 4.37
CA ILE A 214 -4.92 -18.66 3.25
C ILE A 214 -6.34 -18.87 3.77
N LEU A 215 -6.55 -19.91 4.56
CA LEU A 215 -7.89 -20.25 5.11
C LEU A 215 -8.45 -19.07 5.93
N LEU A 216 -7.62 -18.46 6.80
CA LEU A 216 -8.01 -17.32 7.59
C LEU A 216 -8.45 -16.14 6.70
N MET A 217 -7.62 -15.77 5.70
CA MET A 217 -7.94 -14.66 4.79
C MET A 217 -9.21 -14.93 3.97
N TRP A 218 -9.43 -16.16 3.53
CA TRP A 218 -10.64 -16.55 2.79
C TRP A 218 -11.88 -16.50 3.69
N THR A 219 -11.77 -17.03 4.91
CA THR A 219 -12.86 -16.98 5.91
C THR A 219 -13.24 -15.55 6.23
N LEU A 220 -12.27 -14.69 6.53
CA LEU A 220 -12.53 -13.28 6.84
C LEU A 220 -13.21 -12.55 5.68
N ARG A 221 -12.77 -12.80 4.43
CA ARG A 221 -13.39 -12.20 3.24
C ARG A 221 -14.79 -12.72 2.98
N PHE A 222 -15.02 -14.01 3.16
CA PHE A 222 -16.34 -14.62 3.04
C PHE A 222 -17.29 -14.05 4.09
N LEU A 223 -16.87 -14.00 5.37
CA LEU A 223 -17.65 -13.40 6.44
C LEU A 223 -17.96 -11.93 6.18
N TYR A 224 -16.99 -11.16 5.67
CA TYR A 224 -17.23 -9.79 5.26
C TYR A 224 -18.24 -9.68 4.12
N TRP A 225 -18.15 -10.58 3.14
CA TRP A 225 -19.07 -10.61 2.00
C TRP A 225 -20.52 -10.90 2.40
N ILE A 226 -20.76 -11.79 3.39
CA ILE A 226 -22.11 -12.07 3.94
C ILE A 226 -22.57 -11.03 4.98
N GLY A 227 -21.81 -9.94 5.16
CA GLY A 227 -22.22 -8.78 5.98
C GLY A 227 -21.78 -8.80 7.44
N VAL A 228 -20.85 -9.67 7.84
CA VAL A 228 -20.27 -9.61 9.19
C VAL A 228 -19.48 -8.31 9.36
N SER A 229 -19.73 -7.58 10.43
CA SER A 229 -19.10 -6.30 10.73
C SER A 229 -17.56 -6.41 10.81
N PRO A 230 -16.80 -5.47 10.19
CA PRO A 230 -15.33 -5.41 10.29
C PRO A 230 -14.79 -5.40 11.73
N TYR A 231 -15.53 -4.84 12.68
CA TYR A 231 -15.16 -4.82 14.10
C TYR A 231 -15.17 -6.23 14.71
N ARG A 232 -16.16 -7.07 14.37
CA ARG A 232 -16.18 -8.48 14.80
C ARG A 232 -15.07 -9.28 14.12
N LEU A 233 -14.81 -9.01 12.84
CA LEU A 233 -13.74 -9.66 12.08
C LEU A 233 -12.37 -9.31 12.64
N GLN A 234 -12.13 -8.08 13.10
CA GLN A 234 -10.88 -7.68 13.74
C GLN A 234 -10.64 -8.46 15.03
N HIS A 235 -11.66 -8.63 15.86
CA HIS A 235 -11.56 -9.41 17.09
C HIS A 235 -11.15 -10.86 16.79
N PHE A 236 -11.82 -11.49 15.84
CA PHE A 236 -11.47 -12.83 15.38
C PHE A 236 -10.05 -12.91 14.81
N TYR A 237 -9.66 -11.94 14.00
CA TYR A 237 -8.32 -11.86 13.41
C TYR A 237 -7.22 -11.75 14.48
N ARG A 238 -7.44 -10.97 15.55
CA ARG A 238 -6.49 -10.83 16.66
C ARG A 238 -6.34 -12.12 17.47
N MET A 239 -7.40 -12.90 17.65
CA MET A 239 -7.33 -14.17 18.37
C MET A 239 -6.58 -15.27 17.59
N VAL A 240 -6.53 -15.18 16.28
CA VAL A 240 -5.91 -16.20 15.42
C VAL A 240 -4.49 -15.83 15.02
N ARG A 241 -4.09 -14.56 15.17
CA ARG A 241 -2.77 -14.01 14.86
C ARG A 241 -1.80 -14.14 16.01
#